data_2846443900446b71c6166fbdd53213b6
#
_entry.id   2846443900446b71c6166fbdd53213b6
#
_cell.length_a   1.000
_cell.length_b   1.000
_cell.length_c   1.000
_cell.angle_alpha   90.00
_cell.angle_beta   90.00
_cell.angle_gamma   90.00
#
_symmetry.space_group_name_H-M   'P 1'
#
loop_
_entity.id
_entity.type
_entity.pdbx_description
1 polymer ?
#
loop_
_entity_poly.entity_id
_entity_poly.type
_entity_poly.pdbx_seq_one_letter_code
_entity_poly.pdbx_strand_id
1 'polypeptide(L)'
;MPPEAAAFPRLQKVKITLDKHNNLIFEAERERNKLEIELSDLKGLAKLTKKKELDSKIATKTEKIRILKAGLSGIVRQHGFASVQDFYTAFYTAQRATDAYQKEYAKWEEAYGEKAAPKAETMHEKIQRYQEKADRQNASHPYQSRDKGAR
;
A
#
# COMPACT_ATOMS: atom_id res chain seq x y z
N MET A 1 -6.91 3.40 -21.17
CA MET A 1 -6.97 3.00 -19.74
C MET A 1 -8.24 3.53 -19.12
N PRO A 2 -9.01 2.70 -18.40
CA PRO A 2 -10.23 3.16 -17.75
C PRO A 2 -9.92 4.20 -16.67
N PRO A 3 -10.86 5.13 -16.41
CA PRO A 3 -10.64 6.15 -15.38
C PRO A 3 -10.35 5.56 -13.99
N GLU A 4 -11.00 4.46 -13.67
CA GLU A 4 -10.78 3.79 -12.37
C GLU A 4 -9.36 3.28 -12.27
N ALA A 5 -8.83 2.69 -13.34
CA ALA A 5 -7.46 2.20 -13.36
C ALA A 5 -6.46 3.36 -13.31
N ALA A 6 -6.78 4.46 -13.98
CA ALA A 6 -5.92 5.65 -13.97
C ALA A 6 -5.82 6.27 -12.58
N ALA A 7 -6.87 6.13 -11.76
CA ALA A 7 -6.87 6.66 -10.40
C ALA A 7 -6.10 5.79 -9.42
N PHE A 8 -5.81 4.54 -9.77
CA PHE A 8 -5.24 3.57 -8.84
C PHE A 8 -3.92 4.03 -8.19
N PRO A 9 -2.94 4.57 -8.94
CA PRO A 9 -1.68 5.00 -8.29
C PRO A 9 -1.88 6.04 -7.20
N ARG A 10 -2.80 6.96 -7.40
CA ARG A 10 -3.13 7.97 -6.38
C ARG A 10 -3.75 7.30 -5.16
N LEU A 11 -4.67 6.37 -5.39
CA LEU A 11 -5.34 5.66 -4.31
C LEU A 11 -4.38 4.76 -3.54
N GLN A 12 -3.37 4.20 -4.21
CA GLN A 12 -2.33 3.42 -3.54
C GLN A 12 -1.55 4.26 -2.54
N LYS A 13 -1.26 5.50 -2.90
CA LYS A 13 -0.55 6.40 -1.98
C LYS A 13 -1.38 6.71 -0.76
N VAL A 14 -2.67 6.92 -0.94
CA VAL A 14 -3.59 7.15 0.18
C VAL A 14 -3.66 5.91 1.06
N LYS A 15 -3.71 4.72 0.44
CA LYS A 15 -3.75 3.47 1.20
C LYS A 15 -2.50 3.29 2.04
N ILE A 16 -1.33 3.63 1.52
CA ILE A 16 -0.09 3.54 2.28
C ILE A 16 -0.17 4.43 3.53
N THR A 17 -0.69 5.65 3.38
CA THR A 17 -0.88 6.55 4.52
C THR A 17 -1.86 5.96 5.54
N LEU A 18 -2.98 5.39 5.05
CA LEU A 18 -3.95 4.74 5.92
C LEU A 18 -3.35 3.53 6.64
N ASP A 19 -2.57 2.73 5.93
CA ASP A 19 -1.94 1.55 6.52
C ASP A 19 -0.97 1.94 7.63
N LYS A 20 -0.19 2.98 7.42
CA LYS A 20 0.70 3.50 8.47
C LYS A 20 -0.09 3.94 9.69
N HIS A 21 -1.20 4.62 9.45
CA HIS A 21 -2.05 5.08 10.54
C HIS A 21 -2.69 3.91 11.28
N ASN A 22 -3.16 2.90 10.53
CA ASN A 22 -3.71 1.68 11.11
C ASN A 22 -2.68 0.94 11.95
N ASN A 23 -1.42 0.94 11.53
CA ASN A 23 -0.36 0.32 12.32
C ASN A 23 -0.16 1.03 13.66
N LEU A 24 -0.27 2.36 13.67
CA LEU A 24 -0.20 3.12 14.92
C LEU A 24 -1.35 2.76 15.84
N ILE A 25 -2.56 2.62 15.28
CA ILE A 25 -3.74 2.19 16.05
C ILE A 25 -3.49 0.80 16.62
N PHE A 26 -3.02 -0.12 15.79
CA PHE A 26 -2.78 -1.49 16.20
C PHE A 26 -1.76 -1.57 17.34
N GLU A 27 -0.68 -0.82 17.24
CA GLU A 27 0.33 -0.77 18.29
C GLU A 27 -0.23 -0.20 19.58
N ALA A 28 -1.02 0.88 19.49
CA ALA A 28 -1.64 1.47 20.67
C ALA A 28 -2.61 0.51 21.33
N GLU A 29 -3.39 -0.22 20.53
CA GLU A 29 -4.31 -1.23 21.05
C GLU A 29 -3.54 -2.37 21.73
N ARG A 30 -2.43 -2.79 21.16
CA ARG A 30 -1.60 -3.83 21.74
C ARG A 30 -1.01 -3.39 23.07
N GLU A 31 -0.55 -2.15 23.14
CA GLU A 31 -0.04 -1.61 24.39
C GLU A 31 -1.12 -1.51 25.45
N ARG A 32 -2.31 -1.08 25.04
CA ARG A 32 -3.45 -1.04 25.96
C ARG A 32 -3.80 -2.43 26.47
N ASN A 33 -3.81 -3.43 25.58
CA ASN A 33 -4.10 -4.80 25.97
C ASN A 33 -3.08 -5.33 26.97
N LYS A 34 -1.80 -5.01 26.78
CA LYS A 34 -0.77 -5.39 27.75
C LYS A 34 -1.04 -4.79 29.12
N LEU A 35 -1.45 -3.52 29.16
CA LEU A 35 -1.76 -2.84 30.41
C LEU A 35 -2.98 -3.47 31.08
N GLU A 36 -4.00 -3.86 30.29
CA GLU A 36 -5.19 -4.52 30.81
C GLU A 36 -4.84 -5.89 31.40
N ILE A 37 -3.97 -6.65 30.76
CA ILE A 37 -3.50 -7.93 31.26
C ILE A 37 -2.73 -7.71 32.56
N GLU A 38 -1.83 -6.74 32.57
CA GLU A 38 -1.06 -6.42 33.78
C GLU A 38 -1.98 -6.06 34.93
N LEU A 39 -3.02 -5.27 34.66
CA LEU A 39 -4.01 -4.91 35.67
C LEU A 39 -4.75 -6.13 36.18
N SER A 40 -5.18 -7.03 35.29
CA SER A 40 -5.92 -8.22 35.67
C SER A 40 -5.07 -9.21 36.49
N ASP A 41 -3.74 -9.17 36.30
CA ASP A 41 -2.81 -10.05 37.00
C ASP A 41 -2.41 -9.49 38.37
N LEU A 42 -2.76 -8.27 38.69
CA LEU A 42 -2.43 -7.68 39.97
C LEU A 42 -3.24 -8.34 41.11
N LYS A 43 -2.57 -8.63 42.21
CA LYS A 43 -3.16 -9.25 43.37
C LYS A 43 -2.69 -8.58 44.64
N GLY A 44 -3.53 -8.62 45.69
CA GLY A 44 -3.17 -8.14 47.03
C GLY A 44 -2.86 -6.65 47.06
N LEU A 45 -1.85 -6.28 47.78
CA LEU A 45 -1.42 -4.89 47.95
C LEU A 45 -0.99 -4.24 46.65
N ALA A 46 -0.39 -5.01 45.76
CA ALA A 46 0.03 -4.48 44.46
C ALA A 46 -1.16 -3.97 43.67
N LYS A 47 -2.31 -4.64 43.76
CA LYS A 47 -3.53 -4.19 43.12
C LYS A 47 -4.00 -2.85 43.66
N LEU A 48 -3.90 -2.67 44.98
CA LEU A 48 -4.31 -1.42 45.62
C LEU A 48 -3.39 -0.26 45.23
N THR A 49 -2.09 -0.51 45.15
CA THR A 49 -1.11 0.55 44.89
C THR A 49 -0.98 0.90 43.42
N LYS A 50 -1.09 -0.09 42.50
CA LYS A 50 -0.85 0.12 41.08
C LYS A 50 -2.10 0.25 40.24
N LYS A 51 -3.26 -0.14 40.75
CA LYS A 51 -4.51 -0.12 39.96
C LYS A 51 -4.78 1.25 39.37
N LYS A 52 -4.70 2.29 40.20
CA LYS A 52 -5.00 3.65 39.77
C LYS A 52 -4.07 4.12 38.67
N GLU A 53 -2.77 3.79 38.79
CA GLU A 53 -1.78 4.13 37.79
C GLU A 53 -2.06 3.43 36.48
N LEU A 54 -2.34 2.12 36.52
CA LEU A 54 -2.65 1.34 35.33
C LEU A 54 -3.96 1.79 34.69
N ASP A 55 -4.98 2.07 35.49
CA ASP A 55 -6.26 2.60 34.97
C ASP A 55 -6.02 3.91 34.21
N SER A 56 -5.17 4.78 34.75
CA SER A 56 -4.82 6.06 34.12
C SER A 56 -4.10 5.82 32.79
N LYS A 57 -3.15 4.89 32.76
CA LYS A 57 -2.42 4.57 31.54
C LYS A 57 -3.34 3.96 30.48
N ILE A 58 -4.26 3.08 30.89
CA ILE A 58 -5.24 2.48 29.99
C ILE A 58 -6.14 3.57 29.41
N ALA A 59 -6.61 4.50 30.24
CA ALA A 59 -7.44 5.60 29.77
C ALA A 59 -6.71 6.48 28.76
N THR A 60 -5.43 6.76 29.00
CA THR A 60 -4.59 7.52 28.07
C THR A 60 -4.45 6.82 26.76
N LYS A 61 -4.21 5.52 26.78
CA LYS A 61 -4.09 4.73 25.53
C LYS A 61 -5.43 4.65 24.80
N THR A 62 -6.54 4.50 25.53
CA THR A 62 -7.87 4.48 24.94
C THR A 62 -8.16 5.79 24.20
N GLU A 63 -7.83 6.92 24.83
CA GLU A 63 -8.01 8.23 24.20
C GLU A 63 -7.11 8.38 22.96
N LYS A 64 -5.87 7.92 23.04
CA LYS A 64 -4.97 7.94 21.89
C LYS A 64 -5.53 7.13 20.72
N ILE A 65 -6.07 5.95 21.02
CA ILE A 65 -6.69 5.09 20.01
C ILE A 65 -7.89 5.80 19.37
N ARG A 66 -8.71 6.46 20.20
CA ARG A 66 -9.86 7.20 19.69
C ARG A 66 -9.43 8.29 18.72
N ILE A 67 -8.41 9.05 19.09
CA ILE A 67 -7.88 10.13 18.25
C ILE A 67 -7.31 9.57 16.96
N LEU A 68 -6.54 8.48 17.04
CA LEU A 68 -5.98 7.85 15.86
C LEU A 68 -7.05 7.33 14.91
N LYS A 69 -8.10 6.71 15.46
CA LYS A 69 -9.22 6.22 14.63
C LYS A 69 -9.96 7.37 13.96
N ALA A 70 -10.16 8.46 14.68
CA ALA A 70 -10.78 9.65 14.08
C ALA A 70 -9.90 10.23 12.97
N GLY A 71 -8.59 10.09 13.10
CA GLY A 71 -7.65 10.54 12.07
C GLY A 71 -7.80 9.83 10.75
N LEU A 72 -8.23 8.56 10.76
CA LEU A 72 -8.49 7.83 9.51
C LEU A 72 -9.53 8.54 8.66
N SER A 73 -10.63 8.96 9.27
CA SER A 73 -11.68 9.71 8.56
C SER A 73 -11.13 11.02 8.01
N GLY A 74 -10.28 11.70 8.77
CA GLY A 74 -9.65 12.93 8.32
C GLY A 74 -8.79 12.72 7.08
N ILE A 75 -8.02 11.64 7.06
CA ILE A 75 -7.15 11.31 5.93
C ILE A 75 -7.99 11.12 4.66
N VAL A 76 -9.02 10.28 4.72
CA VAL A 76 -9.83 10.01 3.53
C VAL A 76 -10.61 11.24 3.07
N ARG A 77 -11.05 12.08 4.00
CA ARG A 77 -11.75 13.32 3.64
C ARG A 77 -10.84 14.30 2.91
N GLN A 78 -9.58 14.37 3.30
CA GLN A 78 -8.60 15.20 2.61
C GLN A 78 -8.46 14.80 1.14
N HIS A 79 -8.75 13.55 0.83
CA HIS A 79 -8.64 13.03 -0.52
C HIS A 79 -9.99 12.90 -1.22
N GLY A 80 -11.04 13.53 -0.66
CA GLY A 80 -12.33 13.61 -1.32
C GLY A 80 -13.31 12.49 -1.03
N PHE A 81 -13.03 11.66 -0.01
CA PHE A 81 -13.92 10.55 0.35
C PHE A 81 -14.70 10.88 1.62
N ALA A 82 -15.99 10.55 1.61
CA ALA A 82 -16.85 10.82 2.75
C ALA A 82 -16.53 9.95 3.96
N SER A 83 -16.05 8.72 3.72
CA SER A 83 -15.75 7.77 4.78
C SER A 83 -14.60 6.87 4.37
N VAL A 84 -14.02 6.18 5.37
CA VAL A 84 -12.98 5.18 5.12
C VAL A 84 -13.52 4.06 4.24
N GLN A 85 -14.76 3.65 4.48
CA GLN A 85 -15.39 2.60 3.67
C GLN A 85 -15.52 3.03 2.21
N ASP A 86 -15.91 4.27 1.96
CA ASP A 86 -16.00 4.81 0.61
C ASP A 86 -14.64 4.79 -0.08
N PHE A 87 -13.58 5.13 0.66
CA PHE A 87 -12.24 5.04 0.12
C PHE A 87 -11.90 3.61 -0.30
N TYR A 88 -12.13 2.63 0.57
CA TYR A 88 -11.79 1.25 0.25
C TYR A 88 -12.63 0.70 -0.90
N THR A 89 -13.89 1.10 -1.01
CA THR A 89 -14.72 0.74 -2.16
C THR A 89 -14.09 1.25 -3.45
N ALA A 90 -13.68 2.54 -3.46
CA ALA A 90 -13.03 3.12 -4.62
C ALA A 90 -11.67 2.46 -4.90
N PHE A 91 -10.91 2.17 -3.84
CA PHE A 91 -9.61 1.54 -3.98
C PHE A 91 -9.71 0.16 -4.63
N TYR A 92 -10.61 -0.68 -4.13
CA TYR A 92 -10.76 -2.04 -4.68
C TYR A 92 -11.38 -2.02 -6.07
N THR A 93 -12.27 -1.08 -6.35
CA THR A 93 -12.79 -0.90 -7.70
C THR A 93 -11.67 -0.54 -8.67
N ALA A 94 -10.79 0.39 -8.26
CA ALA A 94 -9.65 0.79 -9.08
C ALA A 94 -8.65 -0.35 -9.26
N GLN A 95 -8.43 -1.14 -8.21
CA GLN A 95 -7.55 -2.29 -8.29
C GLN A 95 -8.05 -3.32 -9.28
N ARG A 96 -9.34 -3.64 -9.19
CA ARG A 96 -9.96 -4.59 -10.13
C ARG A 96 -9.89 -4.09 -11.57
N ALA A 97 -10.14 -2.80 -11.77
CA ALA A 97 -10.08 -2.21 -13.10
C ALA A 97 -8.65 -2.25 -13.65
N THR A 98 -7.67 -2.00 -12.80
CA THR A 98 -6.27 -2.06 -13.19
C THR A 98 -5.86 -3.48 -13.56
N ASP A 99 -6.25 -4.45 -12.73
CA ASP A 99 -5.94 -5.85 -12.99
C ASP A 99 -6.60 -6.32 -14.29
N ALA A 100 -7.86 -5.95 -14.53
CA ALA A 100 -8.56 -6.29 -15.75
C ALA A 100 -7.90 -5.65 -16.97
N TYR A 101 -7.52 -4.39 -16.85
CA TYR A 101 -6.84 -3.69 -17.94
C TYR A 101 -5.50 -4.36 -18.26
N GLN A 102 -4.71 -4.70 -17.25
CA GLN A 102 -3.43 -5.35 -17.45
C GLN A 102 -3.59 -6.72 -18.09
N LYS A 103 -4.61 -7.46 -17.70
CA LYS A 103 -4.92 -8.75 -18.32
C LYS A 103 -5.29 -8.60 -19.80
N GLU A 104 -6.13 -7.65 -20.09
CA GLU A 104 -6.53 -7.38 -21.48
C GLU A 104 -5.35 -6.94 -22.32
N TYR A 105 -4.52 -6.08 -21.75
CA TYR A 105 -3.34 -5.61 -22.45
C TYR A 105 -2.36 -6.76 -22.74
N ALA A 106 -2.17 -7.66 -21.77
CA ALA A 106 -1.31 -8.82 -21.95
C ALA A 106 -1.84 -9.73 -23.06
N LYS A 107 -3.16 -9.94 -23.11
CA LYS A 107 -3.79 -10.72 -24.18
C LYS A 107 -3.60 -10.05 -25.53
N TRP A 108 -3.77 -8.75 -25.57
CA TRP A 108 -3.60 -8.00 -26.80
C TRP A 108 -2.16 -8.11 -27.29
N GLU A 109 -1.18 -7.96 -26.43
CA GLU A 109 0.22 -8.12 -26.78
C GLU A 109 0.52 -9.51 -27.31
N GLU A 110 -0.01 -10.53 -26.63
CA GLU A 110 0.19 -11.91 -27.04
C GLU A 110 -0.40 -12.17 -28.43
N ALA A 111 -1.58 -11.60 -28.69
CA ALA A 111 -2.29 -11.83 -29.95
C ALA A 111 -1.73 -10.98 -31.09
N TYR A 112 -1.35 -9.74 -30.83
CA TYR A 112 -1.08 -8.77 -31.86
C TYR A 112 0.33 -8.17 -31.81
N GLY A 113 0.94 -8.20 -30.63
CA GLY A 113 2.25 -7.57 -30.46
C GLY A 113 3.31 -8.10 -31.40
N GLU A 114 3.35 -9.41 -31.58
CA GLU A 114 4.31 -10.07 -32.46
C GLU A 114 3.96 -9.88 -33.92
N LYS A 115 2.67 -9.74 -34.23
CA LYS A 115 2.18 -9.62 -35.59
C LYS A 115 2.18 -8.19 -36.11
N ALA A 116 2.14 -7.23 -35.20
CA ALA A 116 2.08 -5.82 -35.59
C ALA A 116 3.33 -5.36 -36.33
N ALA A 117 4.45 -5.94 -35.98
CA ALA A 117 5.69 -5.74 -36.71
C ALA A 117 6.60 -6.91 -36.41
N PRO A 118 7.35 -7.39 -37.42
CA PRO A 118 8.24 -8.52 -37.20
C PRO A 118 9.26 -8.30 -36.11
N LYS A 119 9.50 -7.06 -35.80
CA LYS A 119 10.46 -6.67 -34.77
C LYS A 119 9.80 -5.98 -33.61
N ALA A 120 8.48 -5.96 -33.61
CA ALA A 120 7.76 -5.35 -32.50
C ALA A 120 7.97 -6.21 -31.26
N GLU A 121 8.31 -5.55 -30.20
CA GLU A 121 8.48 -6.20 -28.93
C GLU A 121 7.18 -6.09 -28.14
N THR A 122 6.91 -7.10 -27.33
CA THR A 122 5.82 -6.98 -26.38
C THR A 122 6.18 -5.86 -25.41
N MET A 123 5.17 -5.37 -24.67
CA MET A 123 5.44 -4.36 -23.66
C MET A 123 6.45 -4.88 -22.64
N HIS A 124 6.31 -6.15 -22.26
CA HIS A 124 7.23 -6.78 -21.32
C HIS A 124 8.65 -6.82 -21.89
N GLU A 125 8.80 -7.27 -23.12
CA GLU A 125 10.11 -7.32 -23.77
C GLU A 125 10.71 -5.93 -23.93
N LYS A 126 9.88 -4.97 -24.24
CA LYS A 126 10.32 -3.60 -24.39
C LYS A 126 10.84 -3.04 -23.06
N ILE A 127 10.13 -3.32 -21.98
CA ILE A 127 10.57 -2.92 -20.65
C ILE A 127 11.88 -3.61 -20.31
N GLN A 128 11.98 -4.91 -20.56
CA GLN A 128 13.20 -5.66 -20.33
C GLN A 128 14.35 -5.08 -21.15
N ARG A 129 14.09 -4.79 -22.40
CA ARG A 129 15.12 -4.23 -23.27
C ARG A 129 15.61 -2.88 -22.77
N TYR A 130 14.71 -2.03 -22.29
CA TYR A 130 15.12 -0.76 -21.72
C TYR A 130 15.94 -0.94 -20.46
N GLN A 131 15.58 -1.90 -19.65
CA GLN A 131 16.33 -2.22 -18.44
C GLN A 131 17.71 -2.75 -18.79
N GLU A 132 17.78 -3.68 -19.73
CA GLU A 132 19.04 -4.24 -20.19
C GLU A 132 19.93 -3.17 -20.85
N LYS A 133 19.32 -2.29 -21.62
CA LYS A 133 20.04 -1.20 -22.25
C LYS A 133 20.62 -0.27 -21.20
N ALA A 134 19.85 0.06 -20.18
CA ALA A 134 20.33 0.88 -19.09
C ALA A 134 21.47 0.19 -18.35
N ASP A 135 21.33 -1.11 -18.10
CA ASP A 135 22.37 -1.91 -17.46
C ASP A 135 23.63 -1.97 -18.28
N ARG A 136 23.50 -2.16 -19.59
CA ARG A 136 24.65 -2.19 -20.49
C ARG A 136 25.32 -0.82 -20.59
N GLN A 137 24.53 0.24 -20.68
CA GLN A 137 25.07 1.58 -20.72
C GLN A 137 25.80 1.91 -19.42
N ASN A 138 25.28 1.39 -18.32
CA ASN A 138 25.92 1.56 -17.03
C ASN A 138 27.12 0.64 -16.85
N ALA A 139 27.09 -0.51 -17.50
CA ALA A 139 28.18 -1.49 -17.38
C ALA A 139 29.28 -1.29 -18.44
N SER A 140 28.89 -1.03 -19.68
CA SER A 140 29.81 -0.83 -20.78
C SER A 140 29.75 0.59 -21.21
N HIS A 141 28.82 0.70 -21.30
CA HIS A 141 28.19 1.32 -22.08
C HIS A 141 28.37 0.85 -23.14
N PRO A 142 28.22 0.24 -23.57
CA PRO A 142 28.07 0.03 -24.34
C PRO A 142 27.34 -0.53 -24.92
N TYR A 143 26.44 -0.66 -25.36
CA TYR A 143 26.06 -1.18 -26.27
C TYR A 143 25.81 -1.82 -26.49
N GLN A 144 25.54 -1.82 -26.52
CA GLN A 144 25.13 -2.10 -27.23
C GLN A 144 24.80 -2.85 -27.23
N SER A 145 24.60 -2.93 -26.82
CA SER A 145 24.47 -3.38 -27.36
C SER A 145 24.20 -4.22 -27.52
N ARG A 146 23.77 -4.52 -27.49
CA ARG A 146 23.58 -5.08 -28.34
C ARG A 146 23.86 -5.71 -28.68
N ASP A 147 23.47 -5.47 -28.35
CA ASP A 147 23.71 -5.81 -29.19
C ASP A 147 23.83 -6.51 -29.38
N LYS A 148 23.44 -6.67 -29.10
CA LYS A 148 23.54 -6.93 -29.81
C LYS A 148 23.85 -7.07 -30.04
N GLY A 149 23.23 -6.93 -29.42
CA GLY A 149 23.53 -6.52 -29.99
C GLY A 149 23.67 -6.40 -30.11
N ALA A 150 23.55 -6.26 -30.05
CA ALA A 150 23.80 -5.70 -30.51
C ALA A 150 23.85 -5.62 -30.79
N ARG A 151 23.50 -5.38 -31.08
CA ARG A 151 23.47 -4.87 -31.73
C ARG A 151 23.54 -4.88 -31.97
#